data_6f985f2f43bb8ee61bc48ac3c0d0bf8c
#
_entry.id   6f985f2f43bb8ee61bc48ac3c0d0bf8c
#
_cell.length_a   1.000
_cell.length_b   1.000
_cell.length_c   1.000
_cell.angle_alpha   90.00
_cell.angle_beta   90.00
_cell.angle_gamma   90.00
#
_symmetry.space_group_name_H-M   'P 1'
#
loop_
_entity.id
_entity.type
_entity.pdbx_description
1 polymer ?
#
loop_
_entity_poly.entity_id
_entity_poly.type
_entity_poly.pdbx_seq_one_letter_code
_entity_poly.pdbx_strand_id
1 'polypeptide(L)'
;MRVLGRLRGRRARRRSAQSEAATETSPLVPPIPRSDRFSAQDLIVEASYGIGARPARLIMTTLGTVLGIASLVVTIGFAQTAASQIAKQFDAVSATQVVISPGTTQTRDGAAPTAQLPWDSPERVTRLVGVVTAGLIAEVPSADLAISAVPVNDPSAPATASPPLIAASAGLLGAVRGQIVTGRFFDEAHDERGDRVAVLGIRAAERLGINRVDRQPSIFVDGLSYSVIGIIDDVQRRPDLLDAVIVPMGAARSDFRLAAADELQLQIDIGAGPLVARQAPVALDPNASENFSVQAPSAASELRESVQADVNVVFLVLGAIALLAGGLGIANVTMLSVMERVGEIGLRRALGATRKQIAGQFMVESIVIGSLGGLIGSALGVFAVVIVSVIQQWTPVIDPFFAVGSALLGAVVGLAAGWYPASKASRIEPISALRGT
;
A
#
# COMPACT_ATOMS: atom_id res chain seq x y z
N MET A 1 23.59 -14.74 99.12
CA MET A 1 22.35 -15.43 98.70
C MET A 1 21.09 -14.73 99.23
N ARG A 2 20.81 -13.46 98.86
CA ARG A 2 19.59 -12.74 99.31
C ARG A 2 19.37 -11.48 98.46
N VAL A 3 19.34 -11.55 97.13
CA VAL A 3 18.98 -10.40 96.23
C VAL A 3 18.04 -10.81 95.09
N LEU A 4 17.73 -12.08 94.84
CA LEU A 4 16.93 -12.52 93.69
C LEU A 4 15.41 -12.69 93.93
N GLY A 5 14.89 -12.39 95.21
CA GLY A 5 13.48 -12.59 95.55
C GLY A 5 12.53 -11.37 95.25
N ARG A 6 13.07 -10.13 95.01
CA ARG A 6 12.23 -8.91 94.93
C ARG A 6 11.87 -8.45 93.51
N LEU A 7 12.36 -9.05 92.46
CA LEU A 7 12.07 -8.66 91.06
C LEU A 7 10.96 -9.49 90.38
N ARG A 8 10.51 -10.59 90.98
CA ARG A 8 9.40 -11.42 90.43
C ARG A 8 7.99 -10.89 90.83
N GLY A 9 7.86 -10.14 91.89
CA GLY A 9 6.57 -9.58 92.35
C GLY A 9 6.06 -8.36 91.61
N ARG A 10 6.96 -7.61 91.02
CA ARG A 10 6.60 -6.39 90.24
C ARG A 10 6.17 -6.62 88.78
N ARG A 11 6.54 -7.74 88.18
CA ARG A 11 6.09 -8.12 86.84
C ARG A 11 4.72 -8.77 86.78
N ALA A 12 4.30 -9.43 87.85
CA ALA A 12 2.95 -10.05 87.94
C ALA A 12 1.85 -8.99 88.17
N ARG A 13 2.11 -7.92 88.97
CA ARG A 13 1.13 -6.83 89.15
C ARG A 13 0.99 -5.85 87.98
N ARG A 14 1.97 -5.74 87.08
CA ARG A 14 1.83 -4.98 85.84
C ARG A 14 1.10 -5.70 84.69
N ARG A 15 1.00 -7.04 84.75
CA ARG A 15 0.24 -7.82 83.78
C ARG A 15 -1.25 -7.91 84.14
N SER A 16 -1.62 -7.84 85.40
CA SER A 16 -3.03 -7.78 85.83
C SER A 16 -3.68 -6.39 85.62
N ALA A 17 -2.90 -5.29 85.76
CA ALA A 17 -3.40 -3.92 85.50
C ALA A 17 -3.49 -3.55 84.01
N GLN A 18 -2.83 -4.32 83.12
CA GLN A 18 -2.96 -4.16 81.64
C GLN A 18 -4.03 -5.04 81.06
N SER A 19 -4.59 -5.99 81.83
CA SER A 19 -5.67 -6.87 81.38
C SER A 19 -7.08 -6.27 81.63
N GLU A 20 -7.22 -5.28 82.54
CA GLU A 20 -8.51 -4.68 82.86
C GLU A 20 -8.78 -3.35 82.12
N ALA A 21 -7.80 -2.83 81.37
CA ALA A 21 -8.00 -1.61 80.57
C ALA A 21 -8.26 -1.84 79.07
N ALA A 22 -8.37 -3.06 78.64
CA ALA A 22 -8.88 -3.40 77.33
C ALA A 22 -10.38 -3.72 77.41
N THR A 23 -11.16 -2.70 77.77
CA THR A 23 -12.60 -2.70 77.47
C THR A 23 -12.70 -2.64 75.95
N GLU A 24 -12.91 -3.83 75.36
CA GLU A 24 -13.27 -3.99 73.99
C GLU A 24 -14.46 -3.08 73.66
N THR A 25 -14.20 -1.94 73.02
CA THR A 25 -15.18 -1.34 72.17
C THR A 25 -15.22 -2.24 70.92
N SER A 26 -15.96 -3.34 71.01
CA SER A 26 -16.39 -4.08 69.83
C SER A 26 -16.99 -3.09 68.87
N PRO A 27 -16.46 -2.88 67.66
CA PRO A 27 -17.12 -2.06 66.69
C PRO A 27 -18.50 -2.63 66.48
N LEU A 28 -19.55 -1.84 66.70
CA LEU A 28 -20.96 -2.21 66.55
C LEU A 28 -21.27 -2.79 65.17
N VAL A 29 -20.32 -2.72 64.25
CA VAL A 29 -20.40 -3.29 62.92
C VAL A 29 -19.09 -4.06 62.65
N PRO A 30 -19.12 -5.39 62.39
CA PRO A 30 -17.94 -6.14 62.05
C PRO A 30 -17.32 -5.55 60.76
N PRO A 31 -15.98 -5.50 60.65
CA PRO A 31 -15.36 -5.02 59.42
C PRO A 31 -15.79 -5.87 58.24
N ILE A 32 -16.36 -5.26 57.23
CA ILE A 32 -16.82 -5.91 56.00
C ILE A 32 -15.66 -6.78 55.46
N PRO A 33 -15.85 -8.10 55.30
CA PRO A 33 -14.82 -8.99 54.78
C PRO A 33 -14.35 -8.48 53.37
N ARG A 34 -13.08 -8.67 53.02
CA ARG A 34 -12.55 -8.24 51.74
C ARG A 34 -13.25 -8.86 50.53
N SER A 35 -13.95 -9.98 50.74
CA SER A 35 -14.84 -10.65 49.75
C SER A 35 -16.07 -9.84 49.40
N ASP A 36 -16.53 -8.91 50.24
CA ASP A 36 -17.71 -8.10 50.04
C ASP A 36 -17.38 -6.71 49.38
N ARG A 37 -16.14 -6.57 48.92
CA ARG A 37 -15.76 -5.37 48.14
C ARG A 37 -16.15 -5.61 46.68
N PHE A 38 -16.79 -4.63 46.08
CA PHE A 38 -17.10 -4.61 44.64
C PHE A 38 -15.89 -5.10 43.83
N SER A 39 -16.02 -6.24 43.19
CA SER A 39 -15.02 -6.82 42.32
C SER A 39 -15.18 -6.20 40.90
N ALA A 40 -14.15 -6.33 40.07
CA ALA A 40 -14.27 -5.93 38.67
C ALA A 40 -15.33 -6.77 37.91
N GLN A 41 -15.56 -8.01 38.36
CA GLN A 41 -16.60 -8.88 37.81
C GLN A 41 -18.00 -8.37 38.15
N ASP A 42 -18.23 -7.89 39.37
CA ASP A 42 -19.52 -7.33 39.78
C ASP A 42 -19.87 -6.06 38.97
N LEU A 43 -18.86 -5.23 38.65
CA LEU A 43 -19.04 -4.04 37.80
C LEU A 43 -19.45 -4.42 36.36
N ILE A 44 -18.85 -5.48 35.79
CA ILE A 44 -19.20 -5.98 34.46
C ILE A 44 -20.60 -6.57 34.45
N VAL A 45 -20.95 -7.37 35.43
CA VAL A 45 -22.28 -7.99 35.58
C VAL A 45 -23.35 -6.89 35.76
N GLU A 46 -23.11 -5.90 36.60
CA GLU A 46 -24.05 -4.80 36.81
C GLU A 46 -24.19 -3.92 35.57
N ALA A 47 -23.09 -3.63 34.85
CA ALA A 47 -23.13 -2.94 33.56
C ALA A 47 -23.96 -3.72 32.53
N SER A 48 -23.85 -5.05 32.48
CA SER A 48 -24.62 -5.89 31.55
C SER A 48 -26.13 -5.90 31.85
N TYR A 49 -26.52 -5.90 33.13
CA TYR A 49 -27.94 -5.78 33.52
C TYR A 49 -28.53 -4.39 33.17
N GLY A 50 -27.76 -3.31 33.35
CA GLY A 50 -28.17 -1.97 32.98
C GLY A 50 -28.38 -1.79 31.47
N ILE A 51 -27.59 -2.47 30.66
CA ILE A 51 -27.64 -2.49 29.21
C ILE A 51 -28.89 -3.24 28.72
N GLY A 52 -29.26 -4.38 29.35
CA GLY A 52 -30.40 -5.19 28.96
C GLY A 52 -31.78 -4.56 29.24
N ALA A 53 -31.86 -3.62 30.16
CA ALA A 53 -33.14 -3.05 30.60
C ALA A 53 -33.81 -2.10 29.57
N ARG A 54 -33.05 -1.55 28.60
CA ARG A 54 -33.57 -0.58 27.59
C ARG A 54 -32.91 -0.77 26.22
N PRO A 55 -33.32 -1.78 25.44
CA PRO A 55 -32.64 -2.16 24.20
C PRO A 55 -32.67 -1.07 23.12
N ALA A 56 -33.71 -0.27 23.03
CA ALA A 56 -33.78 0.83 22.04
C ALA A 56 -32.69 1.90 22.27
N ARG A 57 -32.36 2.18 23.54
CA ARG A 57 -31.31 3.13 23.87
C ARG A 57 -29.92 2.56 23.51
N LEU A 58 -29.69 1.28 23.83
CA LEU A 58 -28.46 0.60 23.44
C LEU A 58 -28.22 0.68 21.93
N ILE A 59 -29.24 0.39 21.13
CA ILE A 59 -29.14 0.46 19.67
C ILE A 59 -28.79 1.90 19.22
N MET A 60 -29.46 2.91 19.75
CA MET A 60 -29.19 4.30 19.38
C MET A 60 -27.77 4.76 19.76
N THR A 61 -27.26 4.31 20.92
CA THR A 61 -25.89 4.64 21.38
C THR A 61 -24.82 3.91 20.59
N THR A 62 -25.02 2.62 20.35
CA THR A 62 -24.05 1.83 19.60
C THR A 62 -24.04 2.19 18.12
N LEU A 63 -25.18 2.66 17.57
CA LEU A 63 -25.28 3.04 16.16
C LEU A 63 -24.25 4.12 15.78
N GLY A 64 -24.08 5.13 16.62
CA GLY A 64 -23.07 6.20 16.37
C GLY A 64 -21.64 5.67 16.33
N THR A 65 -21.28 4.78 17.27
CA THR A 65 -19.96 4.13 17.30
C THR A 65 -19.77 3.11 16.19
N VAL A 66 -20.81 2.35 15.88
CA VAL A 66 -20.81 1.39 14.76
C VAL A 66 -20.56 2.12 13.44
N LEU A 67 -21.31 3.20 13.18
CA LEU A 67 -21.14 4.00 11.95
C LEU A 67 -19.76 4.67 11.90
N GLY A 68 -19.28 5.22 13.02
CA GLY A 68 -17.96 5.86 13.09
C GLY A 68 -16.83 4.88 12.77
N ILE A 69 -16.83 3.71 13.39
CA ILE A 69 -15.79 2.68 13.18
C ILE A 69 -15.96 1.98 11.84
N ALA A 70 -17.19 1.67 11.41
CA ALA A 70 -17.45 1.12 10.09
C ALA A 70 -16.95 2.06 8.99
N SER A 71 -17.23 3.36 9.10
CA SER A 71 -16.73 4.37 8.17
C SER A 71 -15.22 4.39 8.11
N LEU A 72 -14.53 4.36 9.26
CA LEU A 72 -13.07 4.30 9.34
C LEU A 72 -12.53 3.05 8.62
N VAL A 73 -13.08 1.88 8.91
CA VAL A 73 -12.65 0.59 8.32
C VAL A 73 -12.91 0.55 6.83
N VAL A 74 -14.09 0.98 6.39
CA VAL A 74 -14.44 1.07 4.97
C VAL A 74 -13.48 1.99 4.23
N THR A 75 -13.21 3.16 4.78
CA THR A 75 -12.38 4.18 4.16
C THR A 75 -10.95 3.71 3.98
N ILE A 76 -10.33 3.16 5.04
CA ILE A 76 -8.94 2.65 4.98
C ILE A 76 -8.87 1.36 4.16
N GLY A 77 -9.83 0.44 4.33
CA GLY A 77 -9.87 -0.81 3.57
C GLY A 77 -10.05 -0.59 2.07
N PHE A 78 -10.88 0.38 1.68
CA PHE A 78 -11.02 0.80 0.28
C PHE A 78 -9.74 1.44 -0.25
N ALA A 79 -9.10 2.31 0.51
CA ALA A 79 -7.86 2.95 0.10
C ALA A 79 -6.76 1.93 -0.20
N GLN A 80 -6.58 0.96 0.70
CA GLN A 80 -5.58 -0.10 0.53
C GLN A 80 -5.91 -0.99 -0.68
N THR A 81 -7.18 -1.35 -0.85
CA THR A 81 -7.64 -2.17 -1.97
C THR A 81 -7.47 -1.44 -3.30
N ALA A 82 -7.87 -0.18 -3.40
CA ALA A 82 -7.73 0.64 -4.60
C ALA A 82 -6.26 0.88 -4.95
N ALA A 83 -5.41 1.22 -3.96
CA ALA A 83 -3.98 1.38 -4.16
C ALA A 83 -3.33 0.09 -4.68
N SER A 84 -3.72 -1.07 -4.13
CA SER A 84 -3.26 -2.37 -4.61
C SER A 84 -3.69 -2.65 -6.05
N GLN A 85 -4.91 -2.28 -6.43
CA GLN A 85 -5.43 -2.50 -7.78
C GLN A 85 -4.74 -1.59 -8.81
N ILE A 86 -4.57 -0.30 -8.49
CA ILE A 86 -3.81 0.64 -9.31
C ILE A 86 -2.39 0.13 -9.52
N ALA A 87 -1.75 -0.32 -8.44
CA ALA A 87 -0.42 -0.90 -8.51
C ALA A 87 -0.33 -2.11 -9.46
N LYS A 88 -1.29 -3.03 -9.40
CA LYS A 88 -1.33 -4.18 -10.32
C LYS A 88 -1.44 -3.77 -11.79
N GLN A 89 -2.18 -2.71 -12.10
CA GLN A 89 -2.31 -2.20 -13.46
C GLN A 89 -1.01 -1.55 -13.96
N PHE A 90 -0.30 -0.81 -13.12
CA PHE A 90 0.99 -0.23 -13.46
C PHE A 90 2.13 -1.27 -13.44
N ASP A 91 2.12 -2.23 -12.52
CA ASP A 91 3.17 -3.24 -12.39
C ASP A 91 3.19 -4.24 -13.57
N ALA A 92 2.05 -4.54 -14.16
CA ALA A 92 1.98 -5.53 -15.23
C ALA A 92 2.77 -5.13 -16.50
N VAL A 93 2.88 -3.83 -16.80
CA VAL A 93 3.56 -3.32 -17.99
C VAL A 93 4.93 -2.73 -17.66
N SER A 94 5.05 -1.96 -16.59
CA SER A 94 6.27 -1.21 -16.25
C SER A 94 7.26 -1.98 -15.37
N ALA A 95 6.78 -2.87 -14.49
CA ALA A 95 7.63 -3.56 -13.51
C ALA A 95 8.57 -4.62 -14.11
N THR A 96 8.42 -4.92 -15.39
CA THR A 96 9.19 -5.96 -16.07
C THR A 96 10.09 -5.43 -17.20
N GLN A 97 10.34 -4.11 -17.23
CA GLN A 97 11.23 -3.50 -18.22
C GLN A 97 12.37 -2.75 -17.53
N VAL A 98 13.58 -2.93 -18.04
CA VAL A 98 14.73 -2.08 -17.73
C VAL A 98 15.30 -1.56 -19.04
N VAL A 99 15.60 -0.27 -19.10
CA VAL A 99 16.26 0.35 -20.25
C VAL A 99 17.61 0.87 -19.77
N ILE A 100 18.66 0.51 -20.50
CA ILE A 100 20.01 0.97 -20.24
C ILE A 100 20.48 1.78 -21.44
N SER A 101 20.91 3.00 -21.19
CA SER A 101 21.48 3.89 -22.20
C SER A 101 22.86 4.40 -21.75
N PRO A 102 23.72 4.81 -22.68
CA PRO A 102 24.92 5.54 -22.33
C PRO A 102 24.57 6.77 -21.49
N GLY A 103 25.32 7.03 -20.44
CA GLY A 103 25.23 8.30 -19.71
C GLY A 103 25.58 9.45 -20.64
N THR A 104 25.11 10.64 -20.34
CA THR A 104 25.41 11.83 -21.11
C THR A 104 26.15 12.87 -20.29
N THR A 105 27.16 13.50 -20.86
CA THR A 105 27.85 14.65 -20.27
C THR A 105 27.63 15.86 -21.14
N GLN A 106 27.44 17.02 -20.52
CA GLN A 106 27.30 18.28 -21.23
C GLN A 106 28.69 18.76 -21.69
N THR A 107 28.86 18.82 -23.00
CA THR A 107 30.05 19.42 -23.63
C THR A 107 29.70 20.78 -24.25
N ARG A 108 30.69 21.52 -24.76
CA ARG A 108 30.44 22.83 -25.41
C ARG A 108 29.59 22.67 -26.67
N ASP A 109 29.64 21.51 -27.30
CA ASP A 109 28.96 21.21 -28.56
C ASP A 109 27.62 20.46 -28.35
N GLY A 110 27.17 20.30 -27.10
CA GLY A 110 25.95 19.61 -26.74
C GLY A 110 26.16 18.42 -25.80
N ALA A 111 25.12 17.58 -25.64
CA ALA A 111 25.22 16.36 -24.86
C ALA A 111 25.99 15.29 -25.63
N ALA A 112 27.07 14.78 -25.05
CA ALA A 112 27.84 13.69 -25.62
C ALA A 112 27.70 12.42 -24.76
N PRO A 113 27.63 11.20 -25.34
CA PRO A 113 27.57 9.96 -24.58
C PRO A 113 28.90 9.71 -23.85
N THR A 114 28.81 9.24 -22.61
CA THR A 114 29.97 8.94 -21.76
C THR A 114 30.52 7.53 -21.96
N ALA A 115 29.72 6.65 -22.60
CA ALA A 115 30.10 5.28 -22.91
C ALA A 115 29.47 4.84 -24.25
N GLN A 116 29.86 3.67 -24.72
CA GLN A 116 29.19 2.99 -25.83
C GLN A 116 28.70 1.62 -25.30
N LEU A 117 27.50 1.24 -25.71
CA LEU A 117 26.98 -0.09 -25.43
C LEU A 117 27.74 -1.12 -26.27
N PRO A 118 28.38 -2.12 -25.62
CA PRO A 118 29.00 -3.22 -26.35
C PRO A 118 27.99 -3.98 -27.23
N TRP A 119 28.38 -4.44 -28.41
CA TRP A 119 27.49 -5.16 -29.33
C TRP A 119 27.01 -6.50 -28.76
N ASP A 120 27.78 -7.11 -27.85
CA ASP A 120 27.46 -8.32 -27.11
C ASP A 120 26.69 -8.05 -25.78
N SER A 121 26.20 -6.82 -25.59
CA SER A 121 25.43 -6.43 -24.40
C SER A 121 24.24 -7.35 -24.11
N PRO A 122 23.42 -7.76 -25.09
CA PRO A 122 22.32 -8.68 -24.83
C PRO A 122 22.76 -9.99 -24.20
N GLU A 123 23.86 -10.57 -24.68
CA GLU A 123 24.39 -11.83 -24.16
C GLU A 123 24.95 -11.69 -22.74
N ARG A 124 25.59 -10.55 -22.44
CA ARG A 124 26.14 -10.28 -21.10
C ARG A 124 25.04 -10.16 -20.07
N VAL A 125 23.98 -9.43 -20.38
CA VAL A 125 22.92 -9.16 -19.41
C VAL A 125 21.93 -10.32 -19.27
N THR A 126 21.72 -11.15 -20.30
CA THR A 126 20.85 -12.33 -20.20
C THR A 126 21.40 -13.41 -19.28
N ARG A 127 22.69 -13.36 -18.93
CA ARG A 127 23.30 -14.23 -17.90
C ARG A 127 22.92 -13.83 -16.47
N LEU A 128 22.38 -12.62 -16.28
CA LEU A 128 21.97 -12.13 -14.96
C LEU A 128 20.64 -12.78 -14.53
N VAL A 129 20.56 -13.10 -13.25
CA VAL A 129 19.35 -13.66 -12.66
C VAL A 129 18.21 -12.63 -12.73
N GLY A 130 17.07 -13.06 -13.26
CA GLY A 130 15.87 -12.20 -13.39
C GLY A 130 15.79 -11.46 -14.72
N VAL A 131 16.75 -11.62 -15.65
CA VAL A 131 16.64 -11.17 -17.04
C VAL A 131 16.06 -12.28 -17.89
N VAL A 132 14.95 -12.00 -18.58
CA VAL A 132 14.24 -12.96 -19.45
C VAL A 132 14.76 -12.84 -20.87
N THR A 133 14.81 -11.63 -21.41
CA THR A 133 15.36 -11.33 -22.74
C THR A 133 15.94 -9.93 -22.77
N ALA A 134 16.86 -9.69 -23.71
CA ALA A 134 17.47 -8.40 -23.90
C ALA A 134 17.70 -8.13 -25.39
N GLY A 135 17.60 -6.87 -25.81
CA GLY A 135 17.86 -6.49 -27.19
C GLY A 135 18.38 -5.07 -27.30
N LEU A 136 19.36 -4.89 -28.16
CA LEU A 136 19.86 -3.57 -28.55
C LEU A 136 18.92 -2.90 -29.55
N ILE A 137 18.87 -1.58 -29.46
CA ILE A 137 18.18 -0.71 -30.40
C ILE A 137 19.05 0.52 -30.70
N ALA A 138 19.02 0.94 -31.94
CA ALA A 138 19.64 2.18 -32.37
C ALA A 138 18.81 2.83 -33.48
N GLU A 139 18.68 4.12 -33.44
CA GLU A 139 18.11 4.89 -34.55
C GLU A 139 19.20 5.12 -35.61
N VAL A 140 18.95 4.71 -36.84
CA VAL A 140 19.85 5.02 -37.94
C VAL A 140 19.49 6.43 -38.43
N PRO A 141 20.45 7.38 -38.45
CA PRO A 141 20.17 8.72 -38.93
C PRO A 141 19.57 8.70 -40.35
N SER A 142 18.26 8.93 -40.43
CA SER A 142 17.46 8.72 -41.65
C SER A 142 17.07 10.02 -42.37
N ALA A 143 17.60 11.15 -41.92
CA ALA A 143 17.21 12.44 -42.47
C ALA A 143 17.38 12.56 -44.01
N ASP A 144 18.36 11.83 -44.58
CA ASP A 144 18.66 11.82 -46.01
C ASP A 144 18.36 10.46 -46.68
N LEU A 145 17.86 9.47 -45.90
CA LEU A 145 17.63 8.12 -46.43
C LEU A 145 16.24 8.01 -47.06
N ALA A 146 16.19 7.69 -48.35
CA ALA A 146 14.94 7.40 -49.03
C ALA A 146 14.55 5.92 -48.82
N ILE A 147 13.40 5.68 -48.17
CA ILE A 147 12.84 4.34 -48.01
C ILE A 147 11.59 4.21 -48.88
N SER A 148 11.61 3.29 -49.83
CA SER A 148 10.52 3.05 -50.76
C SER A 148 10.25 1.57 -51.02
N ALA A 149 9.02 1.25 -51.40
CA ALA A 149 8.65 -0.10 -51.81
C ALA A 149 8.95 -0.40 -53.29
N VAL A 150 9.38 0.62 -54.03
CA VAL A 150 9.71 0.53 -55.47
C VAL A 150 11.15 1.00 -55.71
N PRO A 151 11.86 0.40 -56.65
CA PRO A 151 13.29 0.69 -56.86
C PRO A 151 13.52 2.06 -57.50
N VAL A 152 12.50 2.61 -58.15
CA VAL A 152 12.58 3.92 -58.83
C VAL A 152 11.54 4.85 -58.26
N ASN A 153 12.01 5.99 -57.75
CA ASN A 153 11.10 7.03 -57.23
C ASN A 153 10.42 7.73 -58.40
N ASP A 154 9.09 7.82 -58.40
CA ASP A 154 8.34 8.58 -59.35
C ASP A 154 8.41 10.09 -58.97
N PRO A 155 9.04 10.95 -59.79
CA PRO A 155 9.16 12.38 -59.46
C PRO A 155 7.81 13.09 -59.36
N SER A 156 6.75 12.51 -59.94
CA SER A 156 5.40 13.08 -59.90
C SER A 156 4.57 12.61 -58.70
N ALA A 157 5.04 11.61 -57.96
CA ALA A 157 4.36 11.15 -56.76
C ALA A 157 4.51 12.14 -55.59
N PRO A 158 3.48 12.36 -54.78
CA PRO A 158 3.61 13.19 -53.57
C PRO A 158 4.73 12.68 -52.67
N ALA A 159 5.60 13.56 -52.20
CA ALA A 159 6.64 13.22 -51.26
C ALA A 159 6.01 12.74 -49.95
N THR A 160 6.03 11.44 -49.74
CA THR A 160 5.61 10.83 -48.46
C THR A 160 6.81 10.75 -47.53
N ALA A 161 6.67 11.18 -46.27
CA ALA A 161 7.74 11.08 -45.30
C ALA A 161 8.17 9.62 -45.15
N SER A 162 9.46 9.34 -45.32
CA SER A 162 10.03 8.02 -45.14
C SER A 162 9.81 7.57 -43.70
N PRO A 163 9.44 6.28 -43.46
CA PRO A 163 9.41 5.75 -42.11
C PRO A 163 10.81 5.80 -41.49
N PRO A 164 10.93 5.95 -40.15
CA PRO A 164 12.23 5.89 -39.47
C PRO A 164 12.87 4.52 -39.66
N LEU A 165 14.20 4.50 -39.79
CA LEU A 165 14.99 3.27 -39.87
C LEU A 165 15.60 2.98 -38.49
N ILE A 166 15.30 1.82 -37.95
CA ILE A 166 15.77 1.37 -36.64
C ILE A 166 16.59 0.09 -36.78
N ALA A 167 17.77 0.09 -36.23
CA ALA A 167 18.58 -1.11 -36.11
C ALA A 167 18.26 -1.82 -34.78
N ALA A 168 18.15 -3.14 -34.83
CA ALA A 168 17.83 -3.95 -33.67
C ALA A 168 18.60 -5.26 -33.62
N SER A 169 18.86 -5.79 -32.40
CA SER A 169 19.30 -7.16 -32.25
C SER A 169 18.13 -8.16 -32.19
N ALA A 170 18.39 -9.42 -32.36
CA ALA A 170 17.37 -10.49 -32.44
C ALA A 170 16.44 -10.53 -31.19
N GLY A 171 16.98 -10.26 -30.03
CA GLY A 171 16.21 -10.29 -28.76
C GLY A 171 15.26 -9.12 -28.53
N LEU A 172 15.29 -8.07 -29.38
CA LEU A 172 14.52 -6.85 -29.15
C LEU A 172 13.01 -7.11 -29.09
N LEU A 173 12.48 -7.91 -30.00
CA LEU A 173 11.03 -8.16 -30.06
C LEU A 173 10.50 -8.73 -28.73
N GLY A 174 11.23 -9.68 -28.15
CA GLY A 174 10.92 -10.21 -26.82
C GLY A 174 11.03 -9.16 -25.73
N ALA A 175 12.11 -8.36 -25.75
CA ALA A 175 12.36 -7.32 -24.75
C ALA A 175 11.27 -6.24 -24.73
N VAL A 176 10.70 -5.88 -25.88
CA VAL A 176 9.62 -4.88 -25.99
C VAL A 176 8.20 -5.49 -25.97
N ARG A 177 8.09 -6.83 -25.84
CA ARG A 177 6.81 -7.55 -25.90
C ARG A 177 6.01 -7.26 -27.17
N GLY A 178 6.67 -7.26 -28.31
CA GLY A 178 6.01 -7.11 -29.58
C GLY A 178 5.46 -8.44 -30.10
N GLN A 179 4.43 -8.39 -30.94
CA GLN A 179 3.82 -9.56 -31.59
C GLN A 179 4.04 -9.51 -33.09
N ILE A 180 4.21 -10.70 -33.67
CA ILE A 180 4.34 -10.85 -35.14
C ILE A 180 2.94 -11.10 -35.71
N VAL A 181 2.53 -10.28 -36.65
CA VAL A 181 1.25 -10.43 -37.37
C VAL A 181 1.40 -11.42 -38.52
N THR A 182 2.49 -11.29 -39.27
CA THR A 182 2.77 -12.17 -40.42
C THR A 182 4.28 -12.31 -40.60
N GLY A 183 4.73 -13.47 -41.02
CA GLY A 183 6.14 -13.78 -41.22
C GLY A 183 6.88 -14.11 -39.92
N ARG A 184 8.12 -13.65 -39.79
CA ARG A 184 8.98 -13.90 -38.64
C ARG A 184 9.89 -12.72 -38.36
N PHE A 185 10.43 -12.63 -37.15
CA PHE A 185 11.52 -11.72 -36.82
C PHE A 185 12.86 -12.33 -37.28
N PHE A 186 13.88 -11.51 -37.40
CA PHE A 186 15.24 -12.00 -37.68
C PHE A 186 15.86 -12.59 -36.41
N ASP A 187 16.78 -13.49 -36.58
CA ASP A 187 17.54 -14.17 -35.53
C ASP A 187 19.02 -13.73 -35.51
N GLU A 188 19.77 -14.22 -34.54
CA GLU A 188 21.21 -13.91 -34.38
C GLU A 188 22.01 -14.20 -35.63
N ALA A 189 21.67 -15.27 -36.38
CA ALA A 189 22.39 -15.64 -37.60
C ALA A 189 22.21 -14.58 -38.72
N HIS A 190 21.06 -13.91 -38.80
CA HIS A 190 20.90 -12.80 -39.74
C HIS A 190 21.71 -11.57 -39.27
N ASP A 191 21.81 -11.36 -37.96
CA ASP A 191 22.56 -10.25 -37.40
C ASP A 191 24.07 -10.42 -37.61
N GLU A 192 24.61 -11.62 -37.30
CA GLU A 192 26.02 -11.95 -37.48
C GLU A 192 26.48 -11.87 -38.95
N ARG A 193 25.64 -12.32 -39.89
CA ARG A 193 25.94 -12.25 -41.31
C ARG A 193 25.72 -10.88 -41.94
N GLY A 194 25.05 -9.98 -41.22
CA GLY A 194 24.63 -8.69 -41.78
C GLY A 194 23.64 -8.85 -42.95
N ASP A 195 22.72 -9.83 -42.81
CA ASP A 195 21.75 -10.10 -43.88
C ASP A 195 20.82 -8.91 -44.10
N ARG A 196 20.59 -8.52 -45.34
CA ARG A 196 19.66 -7.42 -45.70
C ARG A 196 18.22 -7.89 -45.64
N VAL A 197 17.73 -8.12 -44.42
CA VAL A 197 16.34 -8.41 -44.10
C VAL A 197 15.73 -7.26 -43.35
N ALA A 198 14.42 -7.09 -43.47
CA ALA A 198 13.67 -6.04 -42.72
C ALA A 198 12.41 -6.63 -42.11
N VAL A 199 12.04 -6.11 -40.98
CA VAL A 199 10.74 -6.27 -40.32
C VAL A 199 10.06 -4.91 -40.24
N LEU A 200 8.80 -4.85 -40.63
CA LEU A 200 8.06 -3.60 -40.66
C LEU A 200 7.13 -3.49 -39.45
N GLY A 201 7.04 -2.33 -38.84
CA GLY A 201 5.91 -2.01 -38.00
C GLY A 201 4.62 -1.91 -38.84
N ILE A 202 3.46 -2.22 -38.26
CA ILE A 202 2.19 -2.27 -39.02
C ILE A 202 1.92 -0.96 -39.74
N ARG A 203 2.18 0.19 -39.12
CA ARG A 203 1.96 1.51 -39.71
C ARG A 203 2.98 1.84 -40.82
N ALA A 204 4.22 1.37 -40.65
CA ALA A 204 5.23 1.48 -41.72
C ALA A 204 4.87 0.58 -42.93
N ALA A 205 4.37 -0.61 -42.65
CA ALA A 205 3.90 -1.54 -43.69
C ALA A 205 2.73 -0.96 -44.51
N GLU A 206 1.77 -0.33 -43.81
CA GLU A 206 0.65 0.39 -44.46
C GLU A 206 1.14 1.53 -45.34
N ARG A 207 2.08 2.35 -44.86
CA ARG A 207 2.65 3.48 -45.64
C ARG A 207 3.39 2.99 -46.87
N LEU A 208 4.09 1.86 -46.80
CA LEU A 208 4.82 1.27 -47.90
C LEU A 208 3.93 0.40 -48.81
N GLY A 209 2.65 0.21 -48.46
CA GLY A 209 1.71 -0.62 -49.21
C GLY A 209 2.02 -2.13 -49.14
N ILE A 210 2.80 -2.57 -48.11
CA ILE A 210 3.20 -3.96 -47.91
C ILE A 210 2.38 -4.55 -46.74
N ASN A 211 1.38 -5.35 -47.10
CA ASN A 211 0.51 -6.01 -46.10
C ASN A 211 0.67 -7.52 -46.01
N ARG A 212 1.59 -8.11 -46.80
CA ARG A 212 1.87 -9.56 -46.85
C ARG A 212 3.36 -9.82 -47.11
N VAL A 213 3.90 -10.84 -46.44
CA VAL A 213 5.31 -11.23 -46.57
C VAL A 213 5.53 -12.56 -47.30
N ASP A 214 4.44 -13.29 -47.62
CA ASP A 214 4.48 -14.61 -48.26
C ASP A 214 5.12 -14.61 -49.67
N ARG A 215 5.13 -13.46 -50.33
CA ARG A 215 5.77 -13.25 -51.62
C ARG A 215 7.16 -12.63 -51.53
N GLN A 216 7.74 -12.54 -50.32
CA GLN A 216 9.04 -11.94 -50.07
C GLN A 216 9.20 -10.55 -50.71
N PRO A 217 8.32 -9.58 -50.38
CA PRO A 217 8.44 -8.24 -50.91
C PRO A 217 9.77 -7.62 -50.45
N SER A 218 10.32 -6.75 -51.27
CA SER A 218 11.53 -6.01 -50.92
C SER A 218 11.23 -4.52 -50.78
N ILE A 219 11.95 -3.88 -49.88
CA ILE A 219 12.01 -2.42 -49.75
C ILE A 219 13.41 -1.95 -50.17
N PHE A 220 13.48 -0.71 -50.54
CA PHE A 220 14.76 -0.07 -50.94
C PHE A 220 15.06 1.04 -49.92
N VAL A 221 16.22 0.89 -49.27
CA VAL A 221 16.74 1.85 -48.33
C VAL A 221 18.02 2.43 -48.92
N ASP A 222 17.99 3.68 -49.34
CA ASP A 222 19.09 4.33 -50.03
C ASP A 222 19.62 3.51 -51.24
N GLY A 223 18.70 2.92 -52.00
CA GLY A 223 19.02 2.07 -53.16
C GLY A 223 19.45 0.63 -52.83
N LEU A 224 19.64 0.26 -51.56
CA LEU A 224 19.94 -1.08 -51.14
C LEU A 224 18.65 -1.88 -50.91
N SER A 225 18.57 -3.08 -51.51
CA SER A 225 17.40 -3.92 -51.38
C SER A 225 17.41 -4.71 -50.07
N TYR A 226 16.33 -4.61 -49.32
CA TYR A 226 16.07 -5.39 -48.11
C TYR A 226 14.83 -6.27 -48.27
N SER A 227 14.94 -7.56 -48.00
CA SER A 227 13.81 -8.49 -48.03
C SER A 227 12.94 -8.34 -46.80
N VAL A 228 11.66 -8.04 -46.96
CA VAL A 228 10.73 -7.98 -45.85
C VAL A 228 10.32 -9.38 -45.41
N ILE A 229 10.67 -9.77 -44.17
CA ILE A 229 10.44 -11.10 -43.64
C ILE A 229 9.35 -11.16 -42.56
N GLY A 230 8.91 -10.02 -42.04
CA GLY A 230 7.88 -9.96 -41.01
C GLY A 230 7.23 -8.60 -40.89
N ILE A 231 6.05 -8.60 -40.29
CA ILE A 231 5.32 -7.39 -39.85
C ILE A 231 4.95 -7.58 -38.38
N ILE A 232 5.26 -6.57 -37.57
CA ILE A 232 4.96 -6.56 -36.13
C ILE A 232 3.84 -5.60 -35.80
N ASP A 233 3.07 -5.93 -34.76
CA ASP A 233 2.04 -5.12 -34.15
C ASP A 233 2.06 -5.32 -32.63
N ASP A 234 1.20 -4.60 -31.93
CA ASP A 234 1.00 -4.70 -30.45
C ASP A 234 2.31 -4.64 -29.65
N VAL A 235 3.15 -3.66 -29.96
CA VAL A 235 4.38 -3.40 -29.21
C VAL A 235 4.03 -2.64 -27.94
N GLN A 236 4.10 -3.30 -26.79
CA GLN A 236 3.62 -2.73 -25.53
C GLN A 236 4.53 -1.62 -24.96
N ARG A 237 5.83 -1.61 -25.31
CA ARG A 237 6.84 -0.77 -24.65
C ARG A 237 7.52 0.27 -25.53
N ARG A 238 7.49 0.08 -26.84
CA ARG A 238 8.10 0.96 -27.85
C ARG A 238 7.12 1.15 -29.02
N PRO A 239 6.05 1.91 -28.83
CA PRO A 239 5.03 2.10 -29.89
C PRO A 239 5.57 2.79 -31.14
N ASP A 240 6.71 3.48 -31.04
CA ASP A 240 7.46 4.05 -32.16
C ASP A 240 7.92 3.00 -33.18
N LEU A 241 8.19 1.77 -32.75
CA LEU A 241 8.54 0.65 -33.65
C LEU A 241 7.42 0.28 -34.63
N LEU A 242 6.17 0.64 -34.31
CA LEU A 242 5.04 0.42 -35.22
C LEU A 242 5.08 1.29 -36.47
N ASP A 243 5.78 2.42 -36.39
CA ASP A 243 5.99 3.34 -37.51
C ASP A 243 7.29 3.10 -38.28
N ALA A 244 8.16 2.21 -37.78
CA ALA A 244 9.53 2.05 -38.19
C ALA A 244 9.74 0.87 -39.15
N VAL A 245 10.81 0.98 -39.93
CA VAL A 245 11.47 -0.13 -40.61
C VAL A 245 12.59 -0.64 -39.72
N ILE A 246 12.58 -1.92 -39.37
CA ILE A 246 13.52 -2.52 -38.41
C ILE A 246 14.46 -3.46 -39.18
N VAL A 247 15.77 -3.25 -39.05
CA VAL A 247 16.80 -4.04 -39.72
C VAL A 247 17.75 -4.65 -38.69
N PRO A 248 18.45 -5.76 -38.98
CA PRO A 248 19.46 -6.30 -38.09
C PRO A 248 20.58 -5.30 -37.81
N MET A 249 21.12 -5.33 -36.60
CA MET A 249 22.21 -4.44 -36.16
C MET A 249 23.47 -4.63 -37.06
N GLY A 250 23.80 -5.86 -37.44
CA GLY A 250 24.92 -6.19 -38.34
C GLY A 250 24.76 -5.57 -39.72
N ALA A 251 23.55 -5.60 -40.28
CA ALA A 251 23.26 -4.93 -41.56
C ALA A 251 23.38 -3.40 -41.44
N ALA A 252 22.87 -2.82 -40.37
CA ALA A 252 22.98 -1.38 -40.14
C ALA A 252 24.42 -0.90 -39.94
N ARG A 253 25.25 -1.69 -39.28
CA ARG A 253 26.70 -1.41 -39.13
C ARG A 253 27.43 -1.44 -40.48
N SER A 254 27.14 -2.44 -41.30
CA SER A 254 27.80 -2.59 -42.61
C SER A 254 27.33 -1.57 -43.64
N ASP A 255 26.03 -1.37 -43.78
CA ASP A 255 25.44 -0.56 -44.83
C ASP A 255 25.38 0.95 -44.50
N PHE A 256 25.07 1.29 -43.23
CA PHE A 256 24.87 2.69 -42.76
C PHE A 256 25.96 3.18 -41.80
N ARG A 257 27.02 2.38 -41.58
CA ARG A 257 28.13 2.73 -40.65
C ARG A 257 27.66 3.09 -39.25
N LEU A 258 26.65 2.39 -38.73
CA LEU A 258 26.16 2.60 -37.37
C LEU A 258 27.32 2.43 -36.37
N ALA A 259 27.62 3.49 -35.62
CA ALA A 259 28.80 3.53 -34.74
C ALA A 259 28.55 2.93 -33.36
N ALA A 260 27.33 3.08 -32.81
CA ALA A 260 26.96 2.61 -31.50
C ALA A 260 25.47 2.27 -31.43
N ALA A 261 25.08 1.50 -30.44
CA ALA A 261 23.68 1.33 -30.07
C ALA A 261 23.26 2.42 -29.08
N ASP A 262 22.00 2.86 -29.18
CA ASP A 262 21.47 3.94 -28.33
C ASP A 262 20.96 3.41 -26.99
N GLU A 263 20.27 2.26 -27.02
CA GLU A 263 19.63 1.69 -25.84
C GLU A 263 19.72 0.17 -25.85
N LEU A 264 19.78 -0.38 -24.66
CA LEU A 264 19.59 -1.80 -24.39
C LEU A 264 18.27 -1.99 -23.64
N GLN A 265 17.32 -2.66 -24.29
CA GLN A 265 16.00 -2.96 -23.74
C GLN A 265 16.03 -4.35 -23.10
N LEU A 266 15.57 -4.45 -21.85
CA LEU A 266 15.51 -5.71 -21.12
C LEU A 266 14.08 -6.02 -20.70
N GLN A 267 13.69 -7.26 -20.86
CA GLN A 267 12.56 -7.84 -20.16
C GLN A 267 13.08 -8.57 -18.94
N ILE A 268 12.52 -8.26 -17.77
CA ILE A 268 12.94 -8.84 -16.49
C ILE A 268 11.77 -9.53 -15.81
N ASP A 269 12.06 -10.42 -14.85
CA ASP A 269 11.07 -10.98 -13.95
C ASP A 269 10.52 -9.92 -12.98
N ILE A 270 9.30 -10.15 -12.52
CA ILE A 270 8.64 -9.25 -11.54
C ILE A 270 9.48 -9.21 -10.27
N GLY A 271 9.87 -8.00 -9.85
CA GLY A 271 10.69 -7.77 -8.66
C GLY A 271 12.21 -7.82 -8.87
N ALA A 272 12.69 -8.23 -10.05
CA ALA A 272 14.12 -8.25 -10.35
C ALA A 272 14.72 -6.85 -10.65
N GLY A 273 13.88 -5.83 -10.86
CA GLY A 273 14.29 -4.49 -11.28
C GLY A 273 15.46 -3.91 -10.47
N PRO A 274 15.39 -3.80 -9.12
CA PRO A 274 16.47 -3.23 -8.33
C PRO A 274 17.78 -4.04 -8.37
N LEU A 275 17.70 -5.36 -8.55
CA LEU A 275 18.85 -6.23 -8.67
C LEU A 275 19.53 -6.04 -10.03
N VAL A 276 18.75 -6.13 -11.11
CA VAL A 276 19.22 -5.96 -12.48
C VAL A 276 19.78 -4.55 -12.70
N ALA A 277 19.11 -3.51 -12.16
CA ALA A 277 19.60 -2.13 -12.25
C ALA A 277 21.01 -1.92 -11.68
N ARG A 278 21.38 -2.66 -10.64
CA ARG A 278 22.72 -2.60 -10.04
C ARG A 278 23.72 -3.48 -10.74
N GLN A 279 23.31 -4.64 -11.24
CA GLN A 279 24.22 -5.63 -11.82
C GLN A 279 24.47 -5.43 -13.32
N ALA A 280 23.49 -4.94 -14.07
CA ALA A 280 23.61 -4.81 -15.51
C ALA A 280 24.69 -3.82 -15.96
N PRO A 281 24.86 -2.61 -15.38
CA PRO A 281 25.97 -1.73 -15.71
C PRO A 281 27.36 -2.36 -15.48
N VAL A 282 27.48 -3.11 -14.37
CA VAL A 282 28.73 -3.83 -14.05
C VAL A 282 29.00 -4.97 -15.02
N ALA A 283 27.95 -5.66 -15.51
CA ALA A 283 28.10 -6.70 -16.52
C ALA A 283 28.47 -6.13 -17.90
N LEU A 284 28.04 -4.89 -18.20
CA LEU A 284 28.39 -4.20 -19.44
C LEU A 284 29.83 -3.68 -19.43
N ASP A 285 30.18 -2.92 -18.39
CA ASP A 285 31.55 -2.44 -18.16
C ASP A 285 31.88 -2.42 -16.67
N PRO A 286 32.64 -3.40 -16.17
CA PRO A 286 33.03 -3.46 -14.76
C PRO A 286 33.90 -2.28 -14.28
N ASN A 287 34.61 -1.61 -15.20
CA ASN A 287 35.55 -0.54 -14.86
C ASN A 287 34.93 0.85 -14.88
N ALA A 288 33.77 1.00 -15.56
CA ALA A 288 33.10 2.28 -15.78
C ALA A 288 31.58 2.15 -15.76
N SER A 289 31.06 1.40 -14.80
CA SER A 289 29.61 1.12 -14.69
C SER A 289 28.76 2.38 -14.47
N GLU A 290 29.35 3.45 -13.90
CA GLU A 290 28.71 4.75 -13.70
C GLU A 290 28.44 5.53 -14.99
N ASN A 291 29.05 5.13 -16.09
CA ASN A 291 28.86 5.74 -17.39
C ASN A 291 27.56 5.32 -18.11
N PHE A 292 26.82 4.42 -17.50
CA PHE A 292 25.50 3.98 -18.00
C PHE A 292 24.38 4.56 -17.16
N SER A 293 23.35 5.04 -17.83
CA SER A 293 22.08 5.45 -17.23
C SER A 293 21.13 4.25 -17.25
N VAL A 294 20.59 3.86 -16.11
CA VAL A 294 19.64 2.76 -15.99
C VAL A 294 18.27 3.30 -15.60
N GLN A 295 17.34 3.18 -16.51
CA GLN A 295 15.92 3.38 -16.24
C GLN A 295 15.32 2.01 -15.89
N ALA A 296 15.49 1.62 -14.65
CA ALA A 296 14.74 0.52 -14.09
C ALA A 296 13.36 1.05 -13.66
N PRO A 297 12.32 0.20 -13.61
CA PRO A 297 11.14 0.58 -12.85
C PRO A 297 11.69 0.97 -11.47
N SER A 298 11.70 2.27 -11.22
CA SER A 298 11.87 2.77 -9.85
C SER A 298 10.91 1.91 -9.07
N ALA A 299 11.42 1.26 -8.02
CA ALA A 299 10.55 0.47 -7.19
C ALA A 299 9.29 1.32 -7.09
N ALA A 300 8.17 0.83 -7.63
CA ALA A 300 6.88 1.54 -7.60
C ALA A 300 6.52 1.90 -6.15
N SER A 301 7.41 1.55 -5.21
CA SER A 301 7.44 1.86 -3.81
C SER A 301 7.52 3.35 -3.53
N GLU A 302 8.34 4.16 -4.16
CA GLU A 302 8.49 5.56 -3.72
C GLU A 302 7.30 6.44 -4.12
N LEU A 303 6.84 6.35 -5.36
CA LEU A 303 5.63 7.06 -5.78
C LEU A 303 4.38 6.46 -5.10
N ARG A 304 4.37 5.15 -4.90
CA ARG A 304 3.34 4.42 -4.19
C ARG A 304 3.32 4.79 -2.70
N GLU A 305 4.48 4.85 -2.04
CA GLU A 305 4.59 5.25 -0.64
C GLU A 305 4.16 6.71 -0.44
N SER A 306 4.52 7.63 -1.33
CA SER A 306 4.10 9.03 -1.23
C SER A 306 2.58 9.20 -1.46
N VAL A 307 2.03 8.60 -2.52
CA VAL A 307 0.57 8.64 -2.78
C VAL A 307 -0.19 7.92 -1.67
N GLN A 308 0.32 6.79 -1.18
CA GLN A 308 -0.30 6.07 -0.08
C GLN A 308 -0.23 6.85 1.23
N ALA A 309 0.86 7.58 1.49
CA ALA A 309 0.98 8.46 2.65
C ALA A 309 -0.02 9.61 2.59
N ASP A 310 -0.14 10.29 1.47
CA ASP A 310 -1.08 11.40 1.29
C ASP A 310 -2.55 10.94 1.42
N VAL A 311 -2.87 9.83 0.79
CA VAL A 311 -4.20 9.20 0.87
C VAL A 311 -4.50 8.77 2.32
N ASN A 312 -3.54 8.18 3.02
CA ASN A 312 -3.69 7.79 4.42
C ASN A 312 -3.95 8.99 5.34
N VAL A 313 -3.32 10.13 5.10
CA VAL A 313 -3.57 11.36 5.88
C VAL A 313 -5.03 11.82 5.72
N VAL A 314 -5.54 11.88 4.50
CA VAL A 314 -6.94 12.26 4.23
C VAL A 314 -7.90 11.32 4.95
N PHE A 315 -7.66 10.01 4.87
CA PHE A 315 -8.50 9.01 5.49
C PHE A 315 -8.38 9.00 7.02
N LEU A 316 -7.21 9.31 7.56
CA LEU A 316 -7.03 9.45 9.00
C LEU A 316 -7.84 10.64 9.53
N VAL A 317 -7.87 11.75 8.82
CA VAL A 317 -8.67 12.94 9.18
C VAL A 317 -10.18 12.61 9.12
N LEU A 318 -10.65 11.99 8.05
CA LEU A 318 -12.06 11.58 7.92
C LEU A 318 -12.45 10.56 9.00
N GLY A 319 -11.58 9.59 9.28
CA GLY A 319 -11.77 8.61 10.35
C GLY A 319 -11.81 9.26 11.74
N ALA A 320 -10.94 10.23 12.00
CA ALA A 320 -10.96 10.98 13.26
C ALA A 320 -12.26 11.77 13.44
N ILE A 321 -12.76 12.41 12.39
CA ILE A 321 -14.07 13.11 12.42
C ILE A 321 -15.20 12.13 12.72
N ALA A 322 -15.22 10.97 12.06
CA ALA A 322 -16.22 9.93 12.29
C ALA A 322 -16.16 9.38 13.73
N LEU A 323 -14.95 9.16 14.26
CA LEU A 323 -14.75 8.73 15.66
C LEU A 323 -15.17 9.79 16.67
N LEU A 324 -14.91 11.06 16.40
CA LEU A 324 -15.39 12.16 17.24
C LEU A 324 -16.91 12.21 17.26
N ALA A 325 -17.56 12.09 16.12
CA ALA A 325 -19.02 12.03 16.05
C ALA A 325 -19.60 10.84 16.82
N GLY A 326 -18.99 9.64 16.69
CA GLY A 326 -19.35 8.43 17.45
C GLY A 326 -19.13 8.63 18.96
N GLY A 327 -18.00 9.20 19.35
CA GLY A 327 -17.67 9.50 20.75
C GLY A 327 -18.64 10.51 21.38
N LEU A 328 -19.03 11.56 20.65
CA LEU A 328 -20.05 12.50 21.11
C LEU A 328 -21.41 11.81 21.32
N GLY A 329 -21.76 10.85 20.47
CA GLY A 329 -22.94 10.01 20.64
C GLY A 329 -22.92 9.24 21.97
N ILE A 330 -21.81 8.56 22.29
CA ILE A 330 -21.63 7.86 23.58
C ILE A 330 -21.73 8.85 24.74
N ALA A 331 -21.02 9.98 24.69
CA ALA A 331 -21.00 10.95 25.75
C ALA A 331 -22.40 11.51 26.03
N ASN A 332 -23.15 11.83 24.98
CA ASN A 332 -24.50 12.39 25.10
C ASN A 332 -25.48 11.39 25.74
N VAL A 333 -25.45 10.15 25.30
CA VAL A 333 -26.37 9.12 25.84
C VAL A 333 -25.95 8.68 27.25
N THR A 334 -24.67 8.57 27.54
CA THR A 334 -24.20 8.29 28.90
C THR A 334 -24.60 9.43 29.85
N MET A 335 -24.54 10.69 29.37
CA MET A 335 -24.98 11.83 30.14
C MET A 335 -26.47 11.80 30.44
N LEU A 336 -27.30 11.42 29.44
CA LEU A 336 -28.73 11.25 29.62
C LEU A 336 -29.01 10.12 30.65
N SER A 337 -28.28 9.01 30.56
CA SER A 337 -28.38 7.91 31.53
C SER A 337 -28.04 8.35 32.95
N VAL A 338 -27.02 9.19 33.14
CA VAL A 338 -26.69 9.77 34.43
C VAL A 338 -27.84 10.66 34.96
N MET A 339 -28.42 11.49 34.10
CA MET A 339 -29.53 12.40 34.50
C MET A 339 -30.77 11.65 34.92
N GLU A 340 -31.12 10.56 34.23
CA GLU A 340 -32.26 9.71 34.56
C GLU A 340 -32.09 8.93 35.88
N ARG A 341 -30.83 8.62 36.23
CA ARG A 341 -30.49 7.81 37.41
C ARG A 341 -29.98 8.65 38.58
N VAL A 342 -30.19 9.98 38.59
CA VAL A 342 -29.71 10.89 39.68
C VAL A 342 -30.16 10.41 41.06
N GLY A 343 -31.45 10.02 41.24
CA GLY A 343 -31.96 9.52 42.49
C GLY A 343 -31.30 8.21 42.97
N GLU A 344 -31.06 7.26 42.05
CA GLU A 344 -30.37 6.00 42.31
C GLU A 344 -28.91 6.25 42.72
N ILE A 345 -28.20 7.14 41.98
CA ILE A 345 -26.82 7.54 42.30
C ILE A 345 -26.76 8.21 43.69
N GLY A 346 -27.74 9.08 43.98
CA GLY A 346 -27.84 9.74 45.27
C GLY A 346 -28.02 8.76 46.42
N LEU A 347 -28.90 7.76 46.24
CA LEU A 347 -29.12 6.70 47.22
C LEU A 347 -27.86 5.85 47.47
N ARG A 348 -27.18 5.40 46.39
CA ARG A 348 -25.92 4.65 46.52
C ARG A 348 -24.84 5.45 47.24
N ARG A 349 -24.76 6.74 46.97
CA ARG A 349 -23.86 7.66 47.64
C ARG A 349 -24.22 7.86 49.14
N ALA A 350 -25.51 7.93 49.49
CA ALA A 350 -25.98 8.00 50.86
C ALA A 350 -25.67 6.70 51.63
N LEU A 351 -25.71 5.53 50.95
CA LEU A 351 -25.34 4.25 51.53
C LEU A 351 -23.81 4.01 51.61
N GLY A 352 -22.97 4.99 51.19
CA GLY A 352 -21.51 4.94 51.38
C GLY A 352 -20.70 4.67 50.13
N ALA A 353 -21.31 4.60 48.94
CA ALA A 353 -20.54 4.46 47.71
C ALA A 353 -19.59 5.66 47.48
N THR A 354 -18.35 5.38 47.14
CA THR A 354 -17.32 6.38 46.86
C THR A 354 -17.48 7.00 45.47
N ARG A 355 -16.94 8.21 45.29
CA ARG A 355 -16.94 8.87 43.97
C ARG A 355 -16.29 8.01 42.90
N LYS A 356 -15.20 7.29 43.24
CA LYS A 356 -14.46 6.41 42.30
C LYS A 356 -15.30 5.21 41.85
N GLN A 357 -16.12 4.65 42.73
CA GLN A 357 -17.02 3.53 42.39
C GLN A 357 -18.12 3.97 41.43
N ILE A 358 -18.75 5.12 41.69
CA ILE A 358 -19.77 5.66 40.76
C ILE A 358 -19.14 6.01 39.39
N ALA A 359 -17.99 6.70 39.37
CA ALA A 359 -17.30 6.98 38.13
C ALA A 359 -16.91 5.69 37.38
N GLY A 360 -16.37 4.71 38.10
CA GLY A 360 -15.97 3.42 37.53
C GLY A 360 -17.13 2.68 36.84
N GLN A 361 -18.32 2.71 37.45
CA GLN A 361 -19.51 2.08 36.88
C GLN A 361 -19.86 2.67 35.50
N PHE A 362 -19.97 4.00 35.37
CA PHE A 362 -20.27 4.65 34.08
C PHE A 362 -19.14 4.55 33.08
N MET A 363 -17.88 4.49 33.55
CA MET A 363 -16.72 4.21 32.69
C MET A 363 -16.82 2.81 32.04
N VAL A 364 -17.08 1.78 32.86
CA VAL A 364 -17.22 0.40 32.36
C VAL A 364 -18.40 0.31 31.39
N GLU A 365 -19.54 0.94 31.69
CA GLU A 365 -20.68 0.98 30.79
C GLU A 365 -20.31 1.58 29.43
N SER A 366 -19.60 2.72 29.42
CA SER A 366 -19.14 3.38 28.20
C SER A 366 -18.11 2.57 27.41
N ILE A 367 -17.18 1.88 28.09
CA ILE A 367 -16.21 0.97 27.47
C ILE A 367 -16.92 -0.21 26.80
N VAL A 368 -17.91 -0.81 27.47
CA VAL A 368 -18.68 -1.92 26.92
C VAL A 368 -19.45 -1.51 25.67
N ILE A 369 -20.12 -0.35 25.71
CA ILE A 369 -20.84 0.22 24.57
C ILE A 369 -19.86 0.49 23.41
N GLY A 370 -18.72 1.12 23.70
CA GLY A 370 -17.69 1.39 22.72
C GLY A 370 -17.08 0.13 22.11
N SER A 371 -16.84 -0.90 22.94
CA SER A 371 -16.31 -2.20 22.47
C SER A 371 -17.30 -2.93 21.57
N LEU A 372 -18.57 -2.97 21.94
CA LEU A 372 -19.62 -3.56 21.11
C LEU A 372 -19.78 -2.82 19.79
N GLY A 373 -19.80 -1.47 19.86
CA GLY A 373 -19.82 -0.64 18.66
C GLY A 373 -18.60 -0.84 17.76
N GLY A 374 -17.42 -0.99 18.39
CA GLY A 374 -16.16 -1.29 17.70
C GLY A 374 -16.16 -2.64 16.98
N LEU A 375 -16.58 -3.69 17.64
CA LEU A 375 -16.67 -5.03 17.06
C LEU A 375 -17.68 -5.09 15.90
N ILE A 376 -18.88 -4.58 16.12
CA ILE A 376 -19.93 -4.58 15.08
C ILE A 376 -19.53 -3.65 13.93
N GLY A 377 -19.00 -2.47 14.23
CA GLY A 377 -18.55 -1.51 13.22
C GLY A 377 -17.40 -2.04 12.38
N SER A 378 -16.40 -2.67 13.01
CA SER A 378 -15.29 -3.32 12.30
C SER A 378 -15.79 -4.45 11.40
N ALA A 379 -16.66 -5.33 11.91
CA ALA A 379 -17.23 -6.43 11.13
C ALA A 379 -18.02 -5.92 9.91
N LEU A 380 -18.89 -4.93 10.10
CA LEU A 380 -19.67 -4.32 9.03
C LEU A 380 -18.78 -3.58 8.02
N GLY A 381 -17.74 -2.90 8.49
CA GLY A 381 -16.76 -2.22 7.65
C GLY A 381 -16.00 -3.20 6.75
N VAL A 382 -15.47 -4.28 7.33
CA VAL A 382 -14.80 -5.35 6.58
C VAL A 382 -15.75 -5.97 5.56
N PHE A 383 -16.97 -6.28 5.98
CA PHE A 383 -17.98 -6.88 5.10
C PHE A 383 -18.33 -5.96 3.91
N ALA A 384 -18.47 -4.66 4.14
CA ALA A 384 -18.71 -3.68 3.09
C ALA A 384 -17.53 -3.61 2.09
N VAL A 385 -16.27 -3.60 2.58
CA VAL A 385 -15.08 -3.61 1.71
C VAL A 385 -15.06 -4.87 0.85
N VAL A 386 -15.32 -6.04 1.44
CA VAL A 386 -15.35 -7.32 0.70
C VAL A 386 -16.43 -7.32 -0.36
N ILE A 387 -17.68 -6.92 -0.02
CA ILE A 387 -18.79 -6.89 -0.99
C ILE A 387 -18.44 -6.01 -2.19
N VAL A 388 -17.99 -4.80 -1.95
CA VAL A 388 -17.69 -3.88 -3.06
C VAL A 388 -16.51 -4.38 -3.87
N SER A 389 -15.48 -4.94 -3.23
CA SER A 389 -14.34 -5.54 -3.93
C SER A 389 -14.78 -6.69 -4.85
N VAL A 390 -15.70 -7.56 -4.38
CA VAL A 390 -16.24 -8.66 -5.20
C VAL A 390 -17.04 -8.11 -6.39
N ILE A 391 -17.91 -7.11 -6.17
CA ILE A 391 -18.70 -6.49 -7.25
C ILE A 391 -17.78 -5.86 -8.31
N GLN A 392 -16.72 -5.22 -7.89
CA GLN A 392 -15.74 -4.59 -8.78
C GLN A 392 -14.69 -5.57 -9.34
N GLN A 393 -14.76 -6.85 -8.98
CA GLN A 393 -13.77 -7.87 -9.33
C GLN A 393 -12.34 -7.52 -8.84
N TRP A 394 -12.24 -6.77 -7.75
CA TRP A 394 -10.99 -6.44 -7.10
C TRP A 394 -10.61 -7.48 -6.05
N THR A 395 -9.31 -7.66 -5.81
CA THR A 395 -8.83 -8.50 -4.70
C THR A 395 -8.85 -7.64 -3.43
N PRO A 396 -9.71 -7.94 -2.44
CA PRO A 396 -9.74 -7.15 -1.21
C PRO A 396 -8.43 -7.31 -0.43
N VAL A 397 -7.83 -6.20 -0.05
CA VAL A 397 -6.65 -6.15 0.81
C VAL A 397 -7.06 -5.57 2.14
N ILE A 398 -7.16 -6.44 3.15
CA ILE A 398 -7.53 -6.06 4.51
C ILE A 398 -6.44 -6.57 5.45
N ASP A 399 -5.80 -5.67 6.17
CA ASP A 399 -4.86 -6.02 7.22
C ASP A 399 -5.63 -6.54 8.46
N PRO A 400 -5.42 -7.80 8.89
CA PRO A 400 -6.09 -8.36 10.06
C PRO A 400 -5.77 -7.57 11.35
N PHE A 401 -4.56 -7.04 11.48
CA PHE A 401 -4.18 -6.22 12.64
C PHE A 401 -4.96 -4.92 12.68
N PHE A 402 -5.22 -4.32 11.52
CA PHE A 402 -6.06 -3.13 11.43
C PHE A 402 -7.52 -3.43 11.81
N ALA A 403 -8.08 -4.55 11.36
CA ALA A 403 -9.44 -4.96 11.70
C ALA A 403 -9.61 -5.20 13.22
N VAL A 404 -8.66 -5.88 13.85
CA VAL A 404 -8.66 -6.08 15.31
C VAL A 404 -8.39 -4.76 16.04
N GLY A 405 -7.45 -3.97 15.57
CA GLY A 405 -7.11 -2.65 16.12
C GLY A 405 -8.29 -1.68 16.11
N SER A 406 -9.08 -1.67 15.03
CA SER A 406 -10.28 -0.83 14.92
C SER A 406 -11.39 -1.26 15.90
N ALA A 407 -11.53 -2.55 16.17
CA ALA A 407 -12.44 -3.04 17.20
C ALA A 407 -12.01 -2.58 18.61
N LEU A 408 -10.70 -2.64 18.92
CA LEU A 408 -10.15 -2.14 20.18
C LEU A 408 -10.24 -0.61 20.30
N LEU A 409 -10.14 0.11 19.19
CA LEU A 409 -10.30 1.56 19.15
C LEU A 409 -11.68 1.98 19.65
N GLY A 410 -12.72 1.17 19.43
CA GLY A 410 -14.05 1.39 19.98
C GLY A 410 -14.06 1.45 21.50
N ALA A 411 -13.31 0.59 22.19
CA ALA A 411 -13.16 0.62 23.64
C ALA A 411 -12.46 1.91 24.10
N VAL A 412 -11.43 2.35 23.40
CA VAL A 412 -10.70 3.60 23.68
C VAL A 412 -11.61 4.81 23.52
N VAL A 413 -12.39 4.85 22.44
CA VAL A 413 -13.38 5.92 22.20
C VAL A 413 -14.44 5.90 23.28
N GLY A 414 -14.95 4.72 23.68
CA GLY A 414 -15.88 4.57 24.80
C GLY A 414 -15.33 5.11 26.12
N LEU A 415 -14.07 4.78 26.41
CA LEU A 415 -13.37 5.28 27.60
C LEU A 415 -13.24 6.82 27.59
N ALA A 416 -12.80 7.38 26.47
CA ALA A 416 -12.60 8.84 26.32
C ALA A 416 -13.93 9.60 26.40
N ALA A 417 -14.95 9.13 25.70
CA ALA A 417 -16.28 9.72 25.66
C ALA A 417 -17.03 9.59 27.00
N GLY A 418 -16.83 8.48 27.73
CA GLY A 418 -17.43 8.21 29.03
C GLY A 418 -16.81 9.00 30.17
N TRP A 419 -15.60 9.53 30.01
CA TRP A 419 -14.88 10.25 31.08
C TRP A 419 -15.67 11.44 31.65
N TYR A 420 -16.20 12.30 30.78
CA TYR A 420 -16.93 13.49 31.20
C TYR A 420 -18.25 13.14 31.94
N PRO A 421 -19.15 12.30 31.39
CA PRO A 421 -20.35 11.86 32.07
C PRO A 421 -20.07 11.15 33.41
N ALA A 422 -19.10 10.23 33.45
CA ALA A 422 -18.71 9.50 34.66
C ALA A 422 -18.20 10.45 35.78
N SER A 423 -17.37 11.42 35.40
CA SER A 423 -16.90 12.43 36.37
C SER A 423 -18.04 13.30 36.92
N LYS A 424 -19.02 13.68 36.10
CA LYS A 424 -20.20 14.43 36.51
C LYS A 424 -21.10 13.60 37.44
N ALA A 425 -21.37 12.32 37.08
CA ALA A 425 -22.12 11.39 37.93
C ALA A 425 -21.49 11.24 39.32
N SER A 426 -20.17 11.15 39.40
CA SER A 426 -19.45 11.00 40.68
C SER A 426 -19.55 12.20 41.61
N ARG A 427 -19.91 13.40 41.11
CA ARG A 427 -20.03 14.65 41.86
C ARG A 427 -21.46 14.93 42.35
N ILE A 428 -22.43 14.07 42.02
CA ILE A 428 -23.82 14.23 42.49
C ILE A 428 -23.85 14.12 44.00
N GLU A 429 -24.46 15.13 44.65
CA GLU A 429 -24.61 15.19 46.11
C GLU A 429 -25.83 14.37 46.55
N PRO A 430 -25.72 13.52 47.60
CA PRO A 430 -26.82 12.68 48.05
C PRO A 430 -28.07 13.50 48.44
N ILE A 431 -27.86 14.62 49.12
CA ILE A 431 -28.95 15.44 49.64
C ILE A 431 -29.75 16.14 48.53
N SER A 432 -29.05 16.67 47.53
CA SER A 432 -29.69 17.31 46.38
C SER A 432 -30.41 16.32 45.49
N ALA A 433 -29.83 15.13 45.33
CA ALA A 433 -30.42 14.04 44.51
C ALA A 433 -31.72 13.48 45.09
N LEU A 434 -31.86 13.46 46.44
CA LEU A 434 -33.06 12.96 47.13
C LEU A 434 -34.14 14.03 47.34
N ARG A 435 -33.78 15.34 47.27
CA ARG A 435 -34.74 16.47 47.39
C ARG A 435 -35.31 16.95 46.07
N GLY A 436 -34.72 16.61 44.96
CA GLY A 436 -35.04 17.14 43.63
C GLY A 436 -36.04 16.31 42.83
N THR A 437 -36.74 15.47 43.49
CA THR A 437 -37.96 14.81 42.98
C THR A 437 -39.11 15.26 43.88
#